data_4cf05d7682f5197e51af6125a87f357e
#
_entry.id   4cf05d7682f5197e51af6125a87f357e
#
_cell.length_a   1.000
_cell.length_b   1.000
_cell.length_c   1.000
_cell.angle_alpha   90.00
_cell.angle_beta   90.00
_cell.angle_gamma   90.00
#
_symmetry.space_group_name_H-M   'P 1'
#
loop_
_entity.id
_entity.type
_entity.pdbx_description
1 polymer ?
#
loop_
_entity_poly.entity_id
_entity_poly.type
_entity_poly.pdbx_seq_one_letter_code
_entity_poly.pdbx_strand_id
1 'polypeptide(L)'
;MPRVNLDFLPRSLTISQTALLTLWVLLMVSFPIVDWTLGWEAMLSAVVFCLLTQLAVVILILWQNWGTVKTLGLALAILVLSWIAEALGSHTAFPFSVYHYTDVLQPQLFNVPLLVPMGWLIMLPPCWAVARVIANRIKSGWQFPVFIGLSALAMTAWDLLIDPIMVAWGMWVWENPGAYFGIPWGNFLGWLLTAGLITALIRPNDLPIAPLLLIYTITWLLMTAGLAIFWGLPGPALIGGVAMGGFSVWGWCAILKESR
;
A
#
# COMPACT_ATOMS: atom_id res chain seq x y z
N MET A 1 18.21 -22.43 10.25
CA MET A 1 17.01 -21.72 9.77
C MET A 1 16.13 -21.46 10.97
N PRO A 2 15.80 -20.21 11.33
CA PRO A 2 14.86 -19.96 12.40
C PRO A 2 13.49 -20.48 11.94
N ARG A 3 12.90 -21.36 12.75
CA ARG A 3 11.53 -21.83 12.53
C ARG A 3 10.60 -20.64 12.68
N VAL A 4 9.87 -20.30 11.62
CA VAL A 4 8.77 -19.33 11.72
C VAL A 4 7.73 -19.96 12.62
N ASN A 5 7.48 -19.33 13.77
CA ASN A 5 6.51 -19.83 14.75
C ASN A 5 5.11 -19.56 14.19
N LEU A 6 4.34 -20.64 13.99
CA LEU A 6 3.10 -20.68 13.22
C LEU A 6 1.83 -20.60 14.06
N ASP A 7 1.88 -19.98 15.20
CA ASP A 7 0.65 -19.65 15.94
C ASP A 7 -0.16 -18.56 15.21
N PHE A 8 -0.64 -18.92 14.01
CA PHE A 8 -1.09 -18.06 12.93
C PHE A 8 -2.58 -17.77 12.97
N LEU A 9 -2.92 -16.64 13.15
CA LEU A 9 -4.12 -15.90 12.87
C LEU A 9 -4.66 -15.19 14.14
N PRO A 10 -5.66 -15.38 14.82
CA PRO A 10 -6.11 -14.40 15.84
C PRO A 10 -5.22 -14.28 17.08
N ARG A 11 -4.32 -15.26 17.32
CA ARG A 11 -3.43 -15.26 18.49
C ARG A 11 -2.15 -14.44 18.32
N SER A 12 -1.82 -14.01 17.12
CA SER A 12 -0.61 -13.19 16.85
C SER A 12 -0.87 -11.68 16.93
N LEU A 13 -2.12 -11.25 16.86
CA LEU A 13 -2.51 -9.85 17.01
C LEU A 13 -2.83 -9.53 18.47
N THR A 14 -2.33 -8.40 18.96
CA THR A 14 -2.74 -7.88 20.27
C THR A 14 -4.17 -7.33 20.19
N ILE A 15 -4.81 -7.16 21.36
CA ILE A 15 -6.16 -6.58 21.45
C ILE A 15 -6.21 -5.21 20.77
N SER A 16 -5.18 -4.38 20.98
CA SER A 16 -5.09 -3.05 20.36
C SER A 16 -4.92 -3.10 18.85
N GLN A 17 -4.11 -4.03 18.33
CA GLN A 17 -3.98 -4.24 16.89
C GLN A 17 -5.31 -4.71 16.28
N THR A 18 -5.99 -5.66 16.93
CA THR A 18 -7.28 -6.17 16.47
C THR A 18 -8.34 -5.06 16.46
N ALA A 19 -8.40 -4.25 17.51
CA ALA A 19 -9.37 -3.15 17.61
C ALA A 19 -9.16 -2.10 16.49
N LEU A 20 -7.90 -1.67 16.29
CA LEU A 20 -7.58 -0.72 15.21
C LEU A 20 -7.81 -1.32 13.82
N LEU A 21 -7.44 -2.58 13.61
CA LEU A 21 -7.68 -3.28 12.36
C LEU A 21 -9.18 -3.38 12.06
N THR A 22 -9.99 -3.71 13.05
CA THR A 22 -11.44 -3.77 12.91
C THR A 22 -12.01 -2.39 12.58
N LEU A 23 -11.59 -1.34 13.29
CA LEU A 23 -12.00 0.03 13.00
C LEU A 23 -11.66 0.43 11.56
N TRP A 24 -10.44 0.15 11.10
CA TRP A 24 -10.03 0.42 9.74
C TRP A 24 -10.89 -0.31 8.69
N VAL A 25 -11.18 -1.61 8.91
CA VAL A 25 -12.06 -2.38 8.02
C VAL A 25 -13.47 -1.78 7.98
N LEU A 26 -14.03 -1.42 9.14
CA LEU A 26 -15.33 -0.79 9.22
C LEU A 26 -15.38 0.55 8.49
N LEU A 27 -14.32 1.36 8.60
CA LEU A 27 -14.20 2.61 7.84
C LEU A 27 -14.18 2.35 6.33
N MET A 28 -13.38 1.41 5.84
CA MET A 28 -13.35 1.07 4.41
C MET A 28 -14.72 0.59 3.89
N VAL A 29 -15.40 -0.26 4.66
CA VAL A 29 -16.72 -0.79 4.29
C VAL A 29 -17.79 0.31 4.34
N SER A 30 -17.62 1.33 5.17
CA SER A 30 -18.59 2.42 5.30
C SER A 30 -18.57 3.43 4.15
N PHE A 31 -17.52 3.50 3.33
CA PHE A 31 -17.37 4.52 2.29
C PHE A 31 -18.61 4.69 1.38
N PRO A 32 -19.17 3.63 0.76
CA PRO A 32 -20.36 3.80 -0.07
C PRO A 32 -21.56 4.32 0.71
N ILE A 33 -21.71 3.88 1.96
CA ILE A 33 -22.82 4.31 2.83
C ILE A 33 -22.68 5.81 3.17
N VAL A 34 -21.47 6.23 3.52
CA VAL A 34 -21.18 7.66 3.84
C VAL A 34 -21.43 8.53 2.61
N ASP A 35 -20.96 8.12 1.44
CA ASP A 35 -21.16 8.86 0.20
C ASP A 35 -22.65 9.00 -0.14
N TRP A 36 -23.42 7.93 -0.06
CA TRP A 36 -24.86 7.93 -0.35
C TRP A 36 -25.71 8.68 0.66
N THR A 37 -25.29 8.76 1.91
CA THR A 37 -26.11 9.35 2.99
C THR A 37 -25.70 10.75 3.38
N LEU A 38 -24.40 11.04 3.36
CA LEU A 38 -23.81 12.30 3.83
C LEU A 38 -23.09 13.07 2.74
N GLY A 39 -22.89 12.45 1.56
CA GLY A 39 -22.29 13.09 0.39
C GLY A 39 -20.75 13.11 0.40
N TRP A 40 -20.22 13.67 -0.66
CA TRP A 40 -18.80 13.63 -1.02
C TRP A 40 -17.85 14.24 0.06
N GLU A 41 -18.20 15.36 0.67
CA GLU A 41 -17.34 16.00 1.67
C GLU A 41 -17.14 15.13 2.92
N ALA A 42 -18.21 14.46 3.36
CA ALA A 42 -18.15 13.52 4.47
C ALA A 42 -17.34 12.28 4.08
N MET A 43 -17.51 11.81 2.84
CA MET A 43 -16.77 10.67 2.31
C MET A 43 -15.27 10.98 2.22
N LEU A 44 -14.86 12.17 1.77
CA LEU A 44 -13.47 12.62 1.77
C LEU A 44 -12.87 12.61 3.18
N SER A 45 -13.63 13.10 4.17
CA SER A 45 -13.22 13.03 5.57
C SER A 45 -13.05 11.59 6.05
N ALA A 46 -13.96 10.69 5.68
CA ALA A 46 -13.89 9.26 6.01
C ALA A 46 -12.64 8.60 5.37
N VAL A 47 -12.26 8.96 4.14
CA VAL A 47 -11.03 8.48 3.48
C VAL A 47 -9.79 8.90 4.26
N VAL A 48 -9.71 10.17 4.71
CA VAL A 48 -8.61 10.65 5.54
C VAL A 48 -8.53 9.88 6.86
N PHE A 49 -9.65 9.71 7.57
CA PHE A 49 -9.70 8.93 8.81
C PHE A 49 -9.31 7.47 8.60
N CYS A 50 -9.74 6.87 7.50
CA CYS A 50 -9.38 5.51 7.12
C CYS A 50 -7.87 5.36 6.91
N LEU A 51 -7.26 6.28 6.16
CA LEU A 51 -5.81 6.28 5.92
C LEU A 51 -5.04 6.45 7.24
N LEU A 52 -5.43 7.40 8.10
CA LEU A 52 -4.80 7.61 9.40
C LEU A 52 -4.98 6.40 10.33
N THR A 53 -6.12 5.72 10.27
CA THR A 53 -6.36 4.50 11.06
C THR A 53 -5.50 3.35 10.55
N GLN A 54 -5.39 3.16 9.23
CA GLN A 54 -4.48 2.17 8.63
C GLN A 54 -3.02 2.47 9.00
N LEU A 55 -2.63 3.75 8.97
CA LEU A 55 -1.30 4.19 9.41
C LEU A 55 -1.05 3.80 10.87
N ALA A 56 -2.02 4.05 11.76
CA ALA A 56 -1.90 3.68 13.15
C ALA A 56 -1.77 2.15 13.34
N VAL A 57 -2.52 1.33 12.58
CA VAL A 57 -2.39 -0.14 12.58
C VAL A 57 -0.99 -0.56 12.17
N VAL A 58 -0.49 -0.07 11.03
CA VAL A 58 0.85 -0.43 10.52
C VAL A 58 1.94 -0.01 11.50
N ILE A 59 1.90 1.22 11.98
CA ILE A 59 2.88 1.72 12.96
C ILE A 59 2.83 0.92 14.26
N LEU A 60 1.65 0.58 14.78
CA LEU A 60 1.51 -0.21 15.99
C LEU A 60 2.10 -1.62 15.82
N ILE A 61 1.87 -2.27 14.67
CA ILE A 61 2.43 -3.58 14.36
C ILE A 61 3.97 -3.50 14.32
N LEU A 62 4.52 -2.52 13.61
CA LEU A 62 5.97 -2.32 13.52
C LEU A 62 6.58 -1.97 14.88
N TRP A 63 5.94 -1.08 15.62
CA TRP A 63 6.42 -0.64 16.93
C TRP A 63 6.47 -1.77 17.95
N GLN A 64 5.46 -2.60 18.02
CA GLN A 64 5.44 -3.75 18.94
C GLN A 64 6.47 -4.82 18.58
N ASN A 65 6.87 -4.89 17.30
CA ASN A 65 7.89 -5.83 16.85
C ASN A 65 9.32 -5.27 16.95
N TRP A 66 9.50 -3.98 16.69
CA TRP A 66 10.83 -3.36 16.54
C TRP A 66 11.21 -2.32 17.61
N GLY A 67 10.23 -1.86 18.38
CA GLY A 67 10.38 -0.73 19.29
C GLY A 67 10.39 0.63 18.59
N THR A 68 10.48 1.69 19.39
CA THR A 68 10.23 3.07 18.94
C THR A 68 11.25 3.55 17.92
N VAL A 69 12.56 3.40 18.21
CA VAL A 69 13.63 3.99 17.38
C VAL A 69 13.63 3.43 15.97
N LYS A 70 13.55 2.10 15.83
CA LYS A 70 13.56 1.44 14.51
C LYS A 70 12.30 1.78 13.72
N THR A 71 11.14 1.81 14.37
CA THR A 71 9.86 2.14 13.72
C THR A 71 9.82 3.59 13.23
N LEU A 72 10.20 4.55 14.09
CA LEU A 72 10.22 5.97 13.71
C LEU A 72 11.26 6.25 12.62
N GLY A 73 12.44 5.65 12.71
CA GLY A 73 13.48 5.79 11.70
C GLY A 73 13.03 5.28 10.34
N LEU A 74 12.37 4.11 10.31
CA LEU A 74 11.81 3.55 9.07
C LEU A 74 10.66 4.40 8.53
N ALA A 75 9.73 4.81 9.39
CA ALA A 75 8.60 5.64 8.99
C ALA A 75 9.09 6.96 8.37
N LEU A 76 10.04 7.63 9.04
CA LEU A 76 10.63 8.87 8.54
C LEU A 76 11.34 8.64 7.19
N ALA A 77 12.09 7.55 7.05
CA ALA A 77 12.78 7.23 5.80
C ALA A 77 11.78 7.02 4.63
N ILE A 78 10.70 6.26 4.85
CA ILE A 78 9.67 6.07 3.82
C ILE A 78 9.01 7.41 3.48
N LEU A 79 8.55 8.17 4.49
CA LEU A 79 7.87 9.44 4.28
C LEU A 79 8.74 10.44 3.50
N VAL A 80 10.02 10.57 3.84
CA VAL A 80 10.93 11.51 3.18
C VAL A 80 11.25 11.05 1.76
N LEU A 81 11.62 9.77 1.57
CA LEU A 81 12.01 9.26 0.26
C LEU A 81 10.84 9.26 -0.74
N SER A 82 9.64 8.87 -0.29
CA SER A 82 8.46 8.92 -1.14
C SER A 82 8.04 10.37 -1.43
N TRP A 83 8.08 11.26 -0.43
CA TRP A 83 7.80 12.68 -0.67
C TRP A 83 8.78 13.31 -1.67
N ILE A 84 10.08 12.98 -1.59
CA ILE A 84 11.08 13.44 -2.57
C ILE A 84 10.72 12.94 -3.97
N ALA A 85 10.37 11.66 -4.12
CA ALA A 85 9.99 11.09 -5.41
C ALA A 85 8.73 11.79 -5.99
N GLU A 86 7.72 12.04 -5.16
CA GLU A 86 6.48 12.72 -5.55
C GLU A 86 6.73 14.21 -5.89
N ALA A 87 7.56 14.90 -5.11
CA ALA A 87 7.94 16.29 -5.40
C ALA A 87 8.74 16.39 -6.71
N LEU A 88 9.66 15.48 -6.95
CA LEU A 88 10.36 15.40 -8.24
C LEU A 88 9.36 15.09 -9.37
N GLY A 89 8.47 14.12 -9.18
CA GLY A 89 7.47 13.72 -10.17
C GLY A 89 6.56 14.86 -10.59
N SER A 90 5.98 15.56 -9.62
CA SER A 90 5.06 16.69 -9.87
C SER A 90 5.71 17.91 -10.54
N HIS A 91 7.05 18.08 -10.40
CA HIS A 91 7.78 19.21 -11.00
C HIS A 91 8.52 18.86 -12.29
N THR A 92 8.90 17.60 -12.50
CA THR A 92 9.78 17.21 -13.62
C THR A 92 9.19 16.12 -14.51
N ALA A 93 8.02 15.61 -14.16
CA ALA A 93 7.40 14.41 -14.74
C ALA A 93 8.15 13.09 -14.49
N PHE A 94 9.39 13.13 -14.01
CA PHE A 94 10.15 11.92 -13.65
C PHE A 94 9.99 11.61 -12.16
N PRO A 95 9.64 10.35 -11.77
CA PRO A 95 9.55 9.16 -12.63
C PRO A 95 8.13 8.82 -13.13
N PHE A 96 7.07 9.59 -12.78
CA PHE A 96 5.67 9.15 -12.90
C PHE A 96 4.95 9.58 -14.18
N SER A 97 5.50 10.43 -15.05
CA SER A 97 4.84 11.20 -16.13
C SER A 97 4.28 12.53 -15.64
N VAL A 98 3.70 13.34 -16.55
CA VAL A 98 3.24 14.70 -16.24
C VAL A 98 1.86 14.66 -15.58
N TYR A 99 1.79 15.05 -14.31
CA TYR A 99 0.57 15.14 -13.53
C TYR A 99 0.64 16.29 -12.52
N HIS A 100 -0.50 16.62 -11.94
CA HIS A 100 -0.57 17.53 -10.81
C HIS A 100 -1.62 17.06 -9.79
N TYR A 101 -1.37 17.32 -8.52
CA TYR A 101 -2.34 17.17 -7.46
C TYR A 101 -3.33 18.32 -7.47
N THR A 102 -4.59 18.03 -7.19
CA THR A 102 -5.63 19.06 -7.04
C THR A 102 -5.68 19.57 -5.60
N ASP A 103 -6.51 20.59 -5.35
CA ASP A 103 -6.72 21.14 -4.01
C ASP A 103 -7.62 20.28 -3.11
N VAL A 104 -8.09 19.13 -3.59
CA VAL A 104 -8.94 18.20 -2.83
C VAL A 104 -8.21 17.61 -1.62
N LEU A 105 -6.94 17.29 -1.79
CA LEU A 105 -6.11 16.74 -0.70
C LEU A 105 -5.24 17.84 -0.08
N GLN A 106 -5.59 18.25 1.14
CA GLN A 106 -4.85 19.23 1.92
C GLN A 106 -4.43 18.66 3.29
N PRO A 107 -3.35 19.17 3.92
CA PRO A 107 -2.39 20.15 3.42
C PRO A 107 -1.38 19.59 2.43
N GLN A 108 -0.79 20.47 1.61
CA GLN A 108 0.26 20.14 0.66
C GLN A 108 1.59 20.80 1.03
N LEU A 109 2.69 20.12 0.74
CA LEU A 109 4.06 20.62 0.86
C LEU A 109 4.76 20.48 -0.49
N PHE A 110 5.16 21.59 -1.11
CA PHE A 110 5.69 21.62 -2.49
C PHE A 110 4.75 20.92 -3.49
N ASN A 111 3.47 21.27 -3.46
CA ASN A 111 2.39 20.71 -4.30
C ASN A 111 2.18 19.21 -4.13
N VAL A 112 2.71 18.58 -3.07
CA VAL A 112 2.48 17.18 -2.73
C VAL A 112 1.61 17.09 -1.48
N PRO A 113 0.41 16.48 -1.54
CA PRO A 113 -0.41 16.26 -0.36
C PRO A 113 0.31 15.39 0.67
N LEU A 114 0.28 15.78 1.95
CA LEU A 114 0.95 15.00 3.01
C LEU A 114 0.39 13.59 3.18
N LEU A 115 -0.83 13.35 2.73
CA LEU A 115 -1.46 12.03 2.75
C LEU A 115 -0.80 11.04 1.76
N VAL A 116 -0.16 11.54 0.68
CA VAL A 116 0.46 10.67 -0.33
C VAL A 116 1.67 9.91 0.22
N PRO A 117 2.67 10.56 0.85
CA PRO A 117 3.75 9.83 1.53
C PRO A 117 3.25 8.88 2.64
N MET A 118 2.14 9.22 3.32
CA MET A 118 1.52 8.31 4.28
C MET A 118 0.93 7.08 3.58
N GLY A 119 0.37 7.24 2.36
CA GLY A 119 -0.05 6.13 1.50
C GLY A 119 1.10 5.15 1.20
N TRP A 120 2.30 5.66 0.90
CA TRP A 120 3.50 4.84 0.76
C TRP A 120 3.84 4.09 2.05
N LEU A 121 3.76 4.75 3.20
CA LEU A 121 4.07 4.15 4.50
C LEU A 121 3.07 3.07 4.93
N ILE A 122 1.79 3.20 4.61
CA ILE A 122 0.79 2.18 4.96
C ILE A 122 0.90 0.93 4.10
N MET A 123 1.42 1.02 2.86
CA MET A 123 1.43 -0.11 1.93
C MET A 123 2.79 -0.74 1.68
N LEU A 124 3.88 0.02 1.77
CA LEU A 124 5.21 -0.54 1.51
C LEU A 124 5.62 -1.64 2.51
N PRO A 125 5.41 -1.51 3.86
CA PRO A 125 5.66 -2.61 4.79
C PRO A 125 4.81 -3.87 4.51
N PRO A 126 3.50 -3.82 4.23
CA PRO A 126 2.72 -4.95 3.73
C PRO A 126 3.30 -5.59 2.47
N CYS A 127 3.74 -4.80 1.47
CA CYS A 127 4.39 -5.31 0.27
C CYS A 127 5.71 -6.04 0.59
N TRP A 128 6.49 -5.52 1.54
CA TRP A 128 7.70 -6.20 2.02
C TRP A 128 7.40 -7.55 2.66
N ALA A 129 6.31 -7.66 3.41
CA ALA A 129 5.92 -8.93 4.02
C ALA A 129 5.61 -9.99 2.96
N VAL A 130 4.80 -9.64 1.95
CA VAL A 130 4.53 -10.51 0.78
C VAL A 130 5.82 -10.91 0.07
N ALA A 131 6.64 -9.92 -0.28
CA ALA A 131 7.89 -10.14 -1.02
C ALA A 131 8.88 -11.01 -0.23
N ARG A 132 8.96 -10.83 1.09
CA ARG A 132 9.90 -11.55 1.97
C ARG A 132 9.63 -13.04 1.98
N VAL A 133 8.36 -13.45 2.17
CA VAL A 133 8.01 -14.89 2.24
C VAL A 133 8.23 -15.59 0.91
N ILE A 134 8.08 -14.87 -0.20
CA ILE A 134 8.33 -15.41 -1.53
C ILE A 134 9.84 -15.47 -1.80
N ALA A 135 10.57 -14.39 -1.54
CA ALA A 135 12.02 -14.30 -1.78
C ALA A 135 12.84 -15.30 -0.94
N ASN A 136 12.40 -15.62 0.27
CA ASN A 136 13.05 -16.62 1.13
C ASN A 136 13.09 -18.03 0.51
N ARG A 137 12.30 -18.30 -0.53
CA ARG A 137 12.31 -19.57 -1.27
C ARG A 137 13.34 -19.63 -2.39
N ILE A 138 13.96 -18.49 -2.68
CA ILE A 138 14.98 -18.38 -3.72
C ILE A 138 16.36 -18.73 -3.13
N LYS A 139 17.28 -19.21 -3.97
CA LYS A 139 18.66 -19.46 -3.57
C LYS A 139 19.30 -18.20 -2.97
N SER A 140 20.10 -18.35 -1.93
CA SER A 140 20.58 -17.25 -1.07
C SER A 140 21.20 -16.06 -1.79
N GLY A 141 21.96 -16.26 -2.85
CA GLY A 141 22.59 -15.19 -3.62
C GLY A 141 21.61 -14.24 -4.36
N TRP A 142 20.38 -14.69 -4.62
CA TRP A 142 19.35 -13.93 -5.35
C TRP A 142 18.22 -13.43 -4.46
N GLN A 143 18.21 -13.77 -3.18
CA GLN A 143 17.11 -13.42 -2.27
C GLN A 143 16.87 -11.91 -2.20
N PHE A 144 17.94 -11.12 -2.06
CA PHE A 144 17.79 -9.67 -1.90
C PHE A 144 17.36 -8.95 -3.20
N PRO A 145 17.96 -9.19 -4.36
CA PRO A 145 17.45 -8.65 -5.62
C PRO A 145 15.99 -9.04 -5.91
N VAL A 146 15.64 -10.31 -5.67
CA VAL A 146 14.26 -10.78 -5.83
C VAL A 146 13.32 -10.12 -4.84
N PHE A 147 13.73 -9.94 -3.59
CA PHE A 147 12.95 -9.21 -2.59
C PHE A 147 12.66 -7.77 -3.02
N ILE A 148 13.64 -7.04 -3.56
CA ILE A 148 13.44 -5.69 -4.08
C ILE A 148 12.43 -5.70 -5.23
N GLY A 149 12.62 -6.57 -6.23
CA GLY A 149 11.73 -6.66 -7.38
C GLY A 149 10.30 -7.03 -7.02
N LEU A 150 10.12 -8.04 -6.13
CA LEU A 150 8.79 -8.44 -5.67
C LEU A 150 8.12 -7.37 -4.82
N SER A 151 8.87 -6.64 -3.98
CA SER A 151 8.34 -5.52 -3.20
C SER A 151 7.82 -4.39 -4.11
N ALA A 152 8.60 -4.06 -5.13
CA ALA A 152 8.23 -3.06 -6.12
C ALA A 152 7.01 -3.48 -6.94
N LEU A 153 6.96 -4.72 -7.41
CA LEU A 153 5.82 -5.26 -8.14
C LEU A 153 4.56 -5.36 -7.26
N ALA A 154 4.68 -5.76 -5.99
CA ALA A 154 3.54 -5.80 -5.07
C ALA A 154 2.97 -4.41 -4.77
N MET A 155 3.85 -3.38 -4.70
CA MET A 155 3.44 -1.99 -4.54
C MET A 155 2.75 -1.45 -5.80
N THR A 156 3.30 -1.75 -6.98
CA THR A 156 2.71 -1.38 -8.27
C THR A 156 1.37 -2.11 -8.51
N ALA A 157 1.23 -3.35 -8.02
CA ALA A 157 -0.05 -4.06 -8.08
C ALA A 157 -1.15 -3.36 -7.26
N TRP A 158 -0.81 -2.73 -6.15
CA TRP A 158 -1.74 -1.87 -5.41
C TRP A 158 -2.05 -0.59 -6.17
N ASP A 159 -1.06 0.01 -6.83
CA ASP A 159 -1.22 1.21 -7.64
C ASP A 159 -2.23 1.01 -8.80
N LEU A 160 -2.29 -0.18 -9.39
CA LEU A 160 -3.32 -0.54 -10.38
C LEU A 160 -4.76 -0.43 -9.84
N LEU A 161 -4.96 -0.44 -8.54
CA LEU A 161 -6.27 -0.24 -7.90
C LEU A 161 -6.45 1.20 -7.41
N ILE A 162 -5.42 1.80 -6.77
CA ILE A 162 -5.58 3.10 -6.10
C ILE A 162 -5.61 4.25 -7.10
N ASP A 163 -4.75 4.25 -8.12
CA ASP A 163 -4.68 5.33 -9.10
C ASP A 163 -6.02 5.58 -9.84
N PRO A 164 -6.70 4.57 -10.39
CA PRO A 164 -7.96 4.79 -11.09
C PRO A 164 -9.03 5.43 -10.23
N ILE A 165 -9.13 5.05 -8.95
CA ILE A 165 -10.14 5.61 -8.07
C ILE A 165 -9.77 7.03 -7.62
N MET A 166 -8.50 7.32 -7.38
CA MET A 166 -8.05 8.65 -7.01
C MET A 166 -8.23 9.65 -8.16
N VAL A 167 -7.98 9.22 -9.41
CA VAL A 167 -8.28 10.02 -10.61
C VAL A 167 -9.79 10.23 -10.76
N ALA A 168 -10.61 9.19 -10.58
CA ALA A 168 -12.06 9.29 -10.63
C ALA A 168 -12.62 10.24 -9.55
N TRP A 169 -11.96 10.33 -8.41
CA TRP A 169 -12.31 11.25 -7.33
C TRP A 169 -11.68 12.64 -7.46
N GLY A 170 -10.92 12.89 -8.55
CA GLY A 170 -10.30 14.19 -8.82
C GLY A 170 -9.18 14.58 -7.86
N MET A 171 -8.51 13.60 -7.23
CA MET A 171 -7.40 13.86 -6.31
C MET A 171 -6.14 14.32 -7.04
N TRP A 172 -5.90 13.77 -8.24
CA TRP A 172 -4.86 14.20 -9.17
C TRP A 172 -5.28 13.98 -10.62
N VAL A 173 -4.60 14.67 -11.52
CA VAL A 173 -4.93 14.71 -12.94
C VAL A 173 -3.67 14.49 -13.76
N TRP A 174 -3.75 13.58 -14.74
CA TRP A 174 -2.73 13.36 -15.75
C TRP A 174 -2.92 14.33 -16.91
N GLU A 175 -1.90 15.10 -17.27
CA GLU A 175 -1.98 16.03 -18.42
C GLU A 175 -2.12 15.27 -19.75
N ASN A 176 -1.49 14.10 -19.83
CA ASN A 176 -1.57 13.23 -20.98
C ASN A 176 -2.17 11.88 -20.55
N PRO A 177 -3.50 11.70 -20.63
CA PRO A 177 -4.14 10.46 -20.25
C PRO A 177 -3.58 9.25 -20.99
N GLY A 178 -3.31 8.17 -20.24
CA GLY A 178 -2.73 6.94 -20.77
C GLY A 178 -3.74 5.84 -21.05
N ALA A 179 -3.25 4.72 -21.56
CA ALA A 179 -4.09 3.59 -21.97
C ALA A 179 -4.68 2.78 -20.81
N TYR A 180 -4.15 2.88 -19.59
CA TYR A 180 -4.68 2.19 -18.43
C TYR A 180 -5.71 3.08 -17.73
N PHE A 181 -6.95 3.08 -18.19
CA PHE A 181 -8.05 3.86 -17.60
C PHE A 181 -7.70 5.34 -17.35
N GLY A 182 -6.98 5.94 -18.30
CA GLY A 182 -6.52 7.34 -18.21
C GLY A 182 -5.15 7.52 -17.57
N ILE A 183 -4.53 6.46 -17.05
CA ILE A 183 -3.24 6.52 -16.36
C ILE A 183 -2.11 6.12 -17.32
N PRO A 184 -1.03 6.93 -17.42
CA PRO A 184 0.12 6.62 -18.26
C PRO A 184 0.93 5.43 -17.72
N TRP A 185 1.47 4.60 -18.60
CA TRP A 185 2.37 3.50 -18.20
C TRP A 185 3.64 3.99 -17.48
N GLY A 186 4.06 5.22 -17.75
CA GLY A 186 5.17 5.85 -17.05
C GLY A 186 4.95 5.96 -15.54
N ASN A 187 3.68 6.14 -15.09
CA ASN A 187 3.35 6.12 -13.68
C ASN A 187 3.71 4.79 -13.02
N PHE A 188 3.27 3.68 -13.59
CA PHE A 188 3.55 2.35 -13.02
C PHE A 188 5.03 2.02 -13.00
N LEU A 189 5.80 2.48 -14.02
CA LEU A 189 7.26 2.39 -13.99
C LEU A 189 7.86 3.26 -12.88
N GLY A 190 7.32 4.43 -12.65
CA GLY A 190 7.70 5.32 -11.54
C GLY A 190 7.47 4.68 -10.17
N TRP A 191 6.30 4.06 -9.97
CA TRP A 191 5.99 3.31 -8.76
C TRP A 191 6.96 2.14 -8.56
N LEU A 192 7.23 1.37 -9.63
CA LEU A 192 8.17 0.26 -9.59
C LEU A 192 9.58 0.72 -9.19
N LEU A 193 10.07 1.78 -9.83
CA LEU A 193 11.41 2.32 -9.56
C LEU A 193 11.50 2.89 -8.13
N THR A 194 10.52 3.69 -7.72
CA THR A 194 10.50 4.33 -6.40
C THR A 194 10.40 3.29 -5.28
N ALA A 195 9.47 2.34 -5.36
CA ALA A 195 9.33 1.28 -4.37
C ALA A 195 10.57 0.39 -4.31
N GLY A 196 11.15 0.06 -5.46
CA GLY A 196 12.40 -0.69 -5.56
C GLY A 196 13.58 0.05 -4.91
N LEU A 197 13.73 1.34 -5.21
CA LEU A 197 14.79 2.17 -4.65
C LEU A 197 14.64 2.32 -3.12
N ILE A 198 13.45 2.64 -2.62
CA ILE A 198 13.19 2.76 -1.18
C ILE A 198 13.51 1.42 -0.49
N THR A 199 13.06 0.29 -1.06
CA THR A 199 13.34 -1.05 -0.52
C THR A 199 14.83 -1.36 -0.50
N ALA A 200 15.57 -1.00 -1.56
CA ALA A 200 17.01 -1.21 -1.67
C ALA A 200 17.82 -0.37 -0.67
N LEU A 201 17.37 0.84 -0.38
CA LEU A 201 18.02 1.76 0.57
C LEU A 201 17.74 1.35 2.02
N ILE A 202 16.48 1.07 2.35
CA ILE A 202 16.05 0.78 3.74
C ILE A 202 16.49 -0.63 4.17
N ARG A 203 16.43 -1.62 3.28
CA ARG A 203 16.77 -3.02 3.55
C ARG A 203 16.05 -3.58 4.79
N PRO A 204 14.71 -3.56 4.83
CA PRO A 204 13.98 -3.95 6.01
C PRO A 204 14.26 -5.42 6.37
N ASN A 205 14.43 -5.68 7.66
CA ASN A 205 14.65 -7.02 8.21
C ASN A 205 13.69 -7.27 9.39
N ASP A 206 13.57 -8.54 9.81
CA ASP A 206 12.74 -8.96 10.95
C ASP A 206 11.28 -8.46 10.85
N LEU A 207 10.70 -8.54 9.66
CA LEU A 207 9.34 -8.08 9.41
C LEU A 207 8.30 -8.93 10.17
N PRO A 208 7.29 -8.31 10.80
CA PRO A 208 6.11 -9.02 11.33
C PRO A 208 5.22 -9.48 10.17
N ILE A 209 5.58 -10.63 9.57
CA ILE A 209 5.05 -11.08 8.28
C ILE A 209 3.53 -11.23 8.30
N ALA A 210 2.97 -12.06 9.21
CA ALA A 210 1.56 -12.42 9.17
C ALA A 210 0.61 -11.22 9.32
N PRO A 211 0.78 -10.30 10.30
CA PRO A 211 -0.08 -9.14 10.42
C PRO A 211 0.04 -8.16 9.23
N LEU A 212 1.23 -7.97 8.66
CA LEU A 212 1.41 -7.11 7.48
C LEU A 212 0.81 -7.74 6.22
N LEU A 213 0.98 -9.06 6.02
CA LEU A 213 0.34 -9.79 4.92
C LEU A 213 -1.19 -9.76 5.04
N LEU A 214 -1.73 -9.80 6.26
CA LEU A 214 -3.17 -9.64 6.49
C LEU A 214 -3.65 -8.26 6.04
N ILE A 215 -2.92 -7.18 6.34
CA ILE A 215 -3.25 -5.83 5.85
C ILE A 215 -3.25 -5.80 4.32
N TYR A 216 -2.22 -6.35 3.67
CA TYR A 216 -2.17 -6.44 2.21
C TYR A 216 -3.39 -7.15 1.63
N THR A 217 -3.77 -8.28 2.24
CA THR A 217 -4.91 -9.10 1.82
C THR A 217 -6.25 -8.37 1.98
N ILE A 218 -6.45 -7.72 3.13
CA ILE A 218 -7.69 -6.96 3.40
C ILE A 218 -7.79 -5.77 2.43
N THR A 219 -6.70 -5.03 2.23
CA THR A 219 -6.65 -3.93 1.24
C THR A 219 -7.03 -4.44 -0.15
N TRP A 220 -6.42 -5.55 -0.60
CA TRP A 220 -6.77 -6.19 -1.87
C TRP A 220 -8.25 -6.49 -2.00
N LEU A 221 -8.83 -7.20 -1.02
CA LEU A 221 -10.24 -7.64 -1.07
C LEU A 221 -11.18 -6.44 -1.09
N LEU A 222 -11.00 -5.49 -0.18
CA LEU A 222 -11.91 -4.36 -0.02
C LEU A 222 -11.81 -3.37 -1.18
N MET A 223 -10.60 -3.08 -1.67
CA MET A 223 -10.45 -2.20 -2.84
C MET A 223 -11.00 -2.86 -4.10
N THR A 224 -10.69 -4.13 -4.35
CA THR A 224 -11.23 -4.84 -5.52
C THR A 224 -12.76 -4.86 -5.50
N ALA A 225 -13.36 -5.22 -4.37
CA ALA A 225 -14.81 -5.21 -4.21
C ALA A 225 -15.40 -3.78 -4.35
N GLY A 226 -14.76 -2.80 -3.73
CA GLY A 226 -15.16 -1.39 -3.79
C GLY A 226 -15.20 -0.87 -5.23
N LEU A 227 -14.12 -1.05 -5.98
CA LEU A 227 -14.03 -0.61 -7.37
C LEU A 227 -15.04 -1.32 -8.27
N ALA A 228 -15.22 -2.64 -8.09
CA ALA A 228 -16.10 -3.44 -8.92
C ALA A 228 -17.58 -3.13 -8.70
N ILE A 229 -17.99 -2.90 -7.44
CA ILE A 229 -19.40 -2.87 -7.05
C ILE A 229 -19.90 -1.43 -6.89
N PHE A 230 -19.13 -0.54 -6.28
CA PHE A 230 -19.62 0.75 -5.82
C PHE A 230 -19.13 1.93 -6.66
N TRP A 231 -17.87 1.88 -7.16
CA TRP A 231 -17.22 3.02 -7.81
C TRP A 231 -17.24 2.99 -9.34
N GLY A 232 -17.92 1.99 -9.94
CA GLY A 232 -18.05 1.92 -11.39
C GLY A 232 -16.74 1.67 -12.16
N LEU A 233 -15.75 1.06 -11.51
CA LEU A 233 -14.41 0.80 -12.04
C LEU A 233 -14.09 -0.72 -12.17
N PRO A 234 -14.97 -1.52 -12.87
CA PRO A 234 -14.78 -2.97 -12.93
C PRO A 234 -13.51 -3.39 -13.68
N GLY A 235 -13.04 -2.59 -14.64
CA GLY A 235 -11.81 -2.86 -15.38
C GLY A 235 -10.56 -2.82 -14.47
N PRO A 236 -10.29 -1.71 -13.77
CA PRO A 236 -9.23 -1.65 -12.75
C PRO A 236 -9.39 -2.70 -11.65
N ALA A 237 -10.63 -2.95 -11.18
CA ALA A 237 -10.90 -3.99 -10.19
C ALA A 237 -10.44 -5.37 -10.65
N LEU A 238 -10.71 -5.72 -11.92
CA LEU A 238 -10.29 -7.01 -12.48
C LEU A 238 -8.76 -7.10 -12.59
N ILE A 239 -8.12 -6.13 -13.24
CA ILE A 239 -6.68 -6.18 -13.53
C ILE A 239 -5.86 -6.05 -12.25
N GLY A 240 -6.09 -5.00 -11.46
CA GLY A 240 -5.40 -4.78 -10.19
C GLY A 240 -5.76 -5.85 -9.15
N GLY A 241 -7.03 -6.30 -9.14
CA GLY A 241 -7.50 -7.39 -8.27
C GLY A 241 -6.79 -8.70 -8.55
N VAL A 242 -6.59 -9.08 -9.81
CA VAL A 242 -5.81 -10.29 -10.19
C VAL A 242 -4.33 -10.11 -9.83
N ALA A 243 -3.74 -8.95 -10.12
CA ALA A 243 -2.33 -8.69 -9.83
C ALA A 243 -2.05 -8.73 -8.32
N MET A 244 -2.79 -7.95 -7.53
CA MET A 244 -2.60 -7.86 -6.08
C MET A 244 -3.04 -9.16 -5.38
N GLY A 245 -4.12 -9.81 -5.87
CA GLY A 245 -4.57 -11.10 -5.38
C GLY A 245 -3.57 -12.21 -5.60
N GLY A 246 -2.88 -12.24 -6.74
CA GLY A 246 -1.81 -13.18 -7.02
C GLY A 246 -0.70 -13.08 -5.97
N PHE A 247 -0.26 -11.89 -5.61
CA PHE A 247 0.71 -11.66 -4.53
C PHE A 247 0.18 -12.11 -3.16
N SER A 248 -1.07 -11.76 -2.83
CA SER A 248 -1.68 -12.15 -1.56
C SER A 248 -1.76 -13.68 -1.42
N VAL A 249 -2.33 -14.36 -2.41
CA VAL A 249 -2.47 -15.83 -2.42
C VAL A 249 -1.10 -16.50 -2.37
N TRP A 250 -0.14 -16.04 -3.17
CA TRP A 250 1.21 -16.59 -3.16
C TRP A 250 1.89 -16.41 -1.80
N GLY A 251 1.74 -15.23 -1.17
CA GLY A 251 2.26 -14.96 0.17
C GLY A 251 1.73 -15.94 1.21
N TRP A 252 0.40 -16.16 1.26
CA TRP A 252 -0.21 -17.11 2.18
C TRP A 252 0.19 -18.57 1.88
N CYS A 253 0.22 -18.98 0.61
CA CYS A 253 0.70 -20.30 0.23
C CYS A 253 2.18 -20.52 0.60
N ALA A 254 2.98 -19.45 0.57
CA ALA A 254 4.37 -19.52 0.99
C ALA A 254 4.50 -19.75 2.49
N ILE A 255 3.70 -19.07 3.31
CA ILE A 255 3.67 -19.28 4.76
C ILE A 255 3.20 -20.70 5.11
N LEU A 256 2.08 -21.13 4.57
CA LEU A 256 1.45 -22.43 4.91
C LEU A 256 2.33 -23.64 4.56
N LYS A 257 3.23 -23.53 3.59
CA LYS A 257 4.19 -24.60 3.25
C LYS A 257 5.41 -24.63 4.18
N GLU A 258 5.74 -23.55 4.89
CA GLU A 258 6.79 -23.54 5.91
C GLU A 258 6.34 -24.20 7.23
N SER A 259 5.01 -24.33 7.41
CA SER A 259 4.40 -24.91 8.61
C SER A 259 4.29 -26.44 8.57
N ARG A 260 4.50 -27.04 7.40
CA ARG A 260 4.50 -28.48 7.20
C ARG A 260 5.91 -29.04 7.13
#